data_c6d8a391b8221f238bed7f67b1eac6e0
#
_entry.id   c6d8a391b8221f238bed7f67b1eac6e0
#
_cell.length_a   1.000
_cell.length_b   1.000
_cell.length_c   1.000
_cell.angle_alpha   90.00
_cell.angle_beta   90.00
_cell.angle_gamma   90.00
#
_symmetry.space_group_name_H-M   'P 1'
#
loop_
_entity.id
_entity.type
_entity.pdbx_description
1 polymer ?
#
loop_
_entity_poly.entity_id
_entity_poly.type
_entity_poly.pdbx_seq_one_letter_code
_entity_poly.pdbx_strand_id
1 'polypeptide(L)' 'MVMLADDHRDKIDRIMAASPLIPVIRIEDPQQALPLCQALVAGGLRVLEITLRTPHGLNAIREVRAAMPADVWVGAGT' A
#
# COMPACT_ATOMS: atom_id res chain seq x y z
N MET A 1 7.73 -7.09 3.88
CA MET A 1 7.39 -7.51 2.53
C MET A 1 6.21 -8.45 2.54
N VAL A 2 5.32 -8.30 1.59
CA VAL A 2 4.12 -9.14 1.51
C VAL A 2 4.49 -10.52 0.96
N MET A 3 4.01 -11.57 1.62
CA MET A 3 4.14 -12.94 1.14
C MET A 3 2.92 -13.27 0.29
N LEU A 4 3.14 -13.57 -1.00
CA LEU A 4 2.09 -13.91 -1.93
C LEU A 4 2.26 -15.35 -2.41
N ALA A 5 1.16 -15.96 -2.85
CA ALA A 5 1.18 -17.29 -3.43
C ALA A 5 1.92 -17.30 -4.78
N ASP A 6 2.39 -18.46 -5.21
CA ASP A 6 3.17 -18.60 -6.44
C ASP A 6 2.41 -18.13 -7.70
N ASP A 7 1.09 -18.29 -7.71
CA ASP A 7 0.25 -17.85 -8.82
C ASP A 7 0.18 -16.33 -8.96
N HIS A 8 0.71 -15.59 -7.96
CA HIS A 8 0.80 -14.13 -8.00
C HIS A 8 2.18 -13.63 -8.42
N ARG A 9 3.09 -14.50 -8.82
CA ARG A 9 4.47 -14.12 -9.13
C ARG A 9 4.58 -13.05 -10.19
N ASP A 10 3.84 -13.16 -11.29
CA ASP A 10 3.86 -12.14 -12.35
C ASP A 10 3.36 -10.79 -11.84
N LYS A 11 2.37 -10.82 -10.97
CA LYS A 11 1.84 -9.62 -10.33
C LYS A 11 2.87 -8.99 -9.40
N ILE A 12 3.62 -9.79 -8.64
CA ILE A 12 4.71 -9.32 -7.79
C ILE A 12 5.77 -8.63 -8.63
N ASP A 13 6.18 -9.25 -9.74
CA ASP A 13 7.21 -8.68 -10.61
C ASP A 13 6.79 -7.32 -11.14
N ARG A 14 5.53 -7.17 -11.54
CA ARG A 14 4.99 -5.87 -12.00
C ARG A 14 4.94 -4.84 -10.88
N ILE A 15 4.59 -5.25 -9.68
CA ILE A 15 4.57 -4.35 -8.51
C ILE A 15 5.97 -3.85 -8.21
N MET A 16 6.95 -4.74 -8.18
CA MET A 16 8.34 -4.38 -7.91
C MET A 16 8.93 -3.47 -8.99
N ALA A 17 8.51 -3.67 -10.25
CA ALA A 17 8.92 -2.81 -11.34
C ALA A 17 8.26 -1.42 -11.30
N ALA A 18 7.08 -1.32 -10.70
CA ALA A 18 6.35 -0.06 -10.60
C ALA A 18 6.97 0.91 -9.60
N SER A 19 7.70 0.39 -8.59
CA SER A 19 8.31 1.23 -7.56
C SER A 19 9.53 0.54 -6.96
N PRO A 20 10.71 1.16 -6.99
CA PRO A 20 11.92 0.59 -6.38
C PRO A 20 11.86 0.58 -4.85
N LEU A 21 11.00 1.40 -4.26
CA LEU A 21 10.79 1.46 -2.82
C LEU A 21 9.34 1.14 -2.53
N ILE A 22 9.14 0.27 -1.54
CA ILE A 22 7.80 -0.07 -1.06
C ILE A 22 7.73 0.35 0.41
N PRO A 23 7.07 1.48 0.71
CA PRO A 23 6.95 1.91 2.09
C PRO A 23 6.03 0.97 2.85
N VAL A 24 6.45 0.60 4.05
CA VAL A 24 5.64 -0.17 4.99
C VAL A 24 5.01 0.83 5.96
N ILE A 25 3.69 0.95 5.90
CA ILE A 25 2.96 2.00 6.60
C ILE A 25 2.16 1.39 7.74
N ARG A 26 2.43 1.84 8.95
CA ARG A 26 1.67 1.48 10.14
C ARG A 26 0.71 2.63 10.46
N ILE A 27 -0.59 2.35 10.50
CA ILE A 27 -1.60 3.35 10.77
C ILE A 27 -1.91 3.38 12.26
N GLU A 28 -1.39 4.38 12.95
CA GLU A 28 -1.69 4.64 14.35
C GLU A 28 -2.92 5.53 14.52
N ASP A 29 -3.10 6.49 13.62
CA ASP A 29 -4.24 7.40 13.60
C ASP A 29 -4.95 7.24 12.26
N PRO A 30 -6.20 6.73 12.25
CA PRO A 30 -6.92 6.51 11.00
C PRO A 30 -7.16 7.78 10.19
N GLN A 31 -7.17 8.95 10.82
CA GLN A 31 -7.36 10.21 10.10
C GLN A 31 -6.14 10.62 9.28
N GLN A 32 -4.98 10.03 9.57
CA GLN A 32 -3.74 10.35 8.85
C GLN A 32 -3.45 9.39 7.70
N ALA A 33 -4.19 8.30 7.58
CA ALA A 33 -3.92 7.27 6.56
C ALA A 33 -3.96 7.85 5.14
N LEU A 34 -5.05 8.49 4.78
CA LEU A 34 -5.21 9.02 3.43
C LEU A 34 -4.26 10.18 3.13
N PRO A 35 -4.12 11.20 4.00
CA PRO A 35 -3.16 12.28 3.74
C PRO A 35 -1.72 11.79 3.59
N LEU A 36 -1.30 10.83 4.41
CA LEU A 36 0.04 10.25 4.32
C LEU A 36 0.25 9.55 2.97
N CYS A 37 -0.70 8.70 2.58
CA CYS A 37 -0.59 7.97 1.32
C CYS A 37 -0.65 8.91 0.12
N GLN A 38 -1.47 9.95 0.16
CA GLN A 38 -1.51 10.97 -0.88
C GLN A 38 -0.16 11.68 -1.02
N ALA A 39 0.50 12.00 0.10
CA ALA A 39 1.81 12.62 0.09
C ALA A 39 2.87 11.69 -0.53
N LEU A 40 2.85 10.41 -0.19
CA LEU A 40 3.78 9.43 -0.73
C LEU A 40 3.59 9.26 -2.24
N VAL A 41 2.37 9.19 -2.72
CA VAL A 41 2.07 9.08 -4.15
C VAL A 41 2.45 10.36 -4.89
N ALA A 42 2.21 11.51 -4.30
CA ALA A 42 2.65 12.79 -4.88
C ALA A 42 4.17 12.87 -4.99
N GLY A 43 4.90 12.20 -4.09
CA GLY A 43 6.36 12.07 -4.15
C GLY A 43 6.86 11.05 -5.15
N GLY A 44 5.99 10.34 -5.86
CA GLY A 44 6.36 9.42 -6.93
C GLY A 44 6.22 7.94 -6.60
N LEU A 45 5.81 7.58 -5.40
CA LEU A 45 5.62 6.16 -5.05
C LEU A 45 4.34 5.62 -5.68
N ARG A 46 4.40 4.38 -6.17
CA ARG A 46 3.27 3.72 -6.84
C ARG A 46 2.87 2.41 -6.17
N VAL A 47 3.59 2.01 -5.12
CA VAL A 47 3.28 0.81 -4.34
C VAL A 47 3.28 1.20 -2.87
N LEU A 48 2.18 0.90 -2.19
CA LEU A 48 2.00 1.18 -0.77
C LEU A 48 1.63 -0.11 -0.05
N GLU A 49 2.30 -0.41 1.06
CA GLU A 49 1.99 -1.54 1.91
C GLU A 49 1.53 -1.05 3.27
N ILE A 50 0.28 -1.35 3.63
CA ILE A 50 -0.28 -0.95 4.91
C ILE A 50 -0.34 -2.17 5.82
N THR A 51 0.25 -2.08 7.01
CA THR A 51 0.29 -3.21 7.92
C THR A 51 -1.05 -3.43 8.60
N LEU A 52 -1.30 -4.69 8.97
CA LEU A 52 -2.49 -5.06 9.73
C LEU A 52 -2.19 -5.15 11.24
N ARG A 53 -1.09 -4.56 11.69
CA ARG A 53 -0.66 -4.61 13.09
C ARG A 53 -1.52 -3.75 14.00
N THR A 54 -2.26 -2.79 13.44
CA THR A 54 -3.22 -1.99 14.20
C THR A 54 -4.63 -2.32 13.75
N PRO A 55 -5.65 -2.07 14.58
CA PRO A 55 -7.04 -2.31 14.18
C PRO A 55 -7.51 -1.41 13.05
N HIS A 56 -6.74 -0.39 12.70
CA HIS A 56 -7.08 0.57 11.65
C HIS A 56 -6.59 0.17 10.26
N GLY A 57 -5.73 -0.86 10.15
CA GLY A 57 -5.06 -1.20 8.90
C GLY A 57 -6.02 -1.58 7.78
N LEU A 58 -6.99 -2.45 8.06
CA LEU A 58 -7.92 -2.93 7.04
C LEU A 58 -8.80 -1.80 6.48
N ASN A 59 -9.32 -0.94 7.35
CA ASN A 59 -10.12 0.19 6.92
C ASN A 59 -9.28 1.21 6.14
N ALA A 60 -8.03 1.42 6.55
CA ALA A 60 -7.11 2.29 5.86
C ALA A 60 -6.84 1.79 4.43
N ILE A 61 -6.64 0.48 4.26
CA ILE A 61 -6.45 -0.12 2.93
C ILE A 61 -7.64 0.18 2.03
N ARG A 62 -8.86 -0.03 2.53
CA ARG A 62 -10.07 0.23 1.76
C ARG A 62 -10.20 1.69 1.37
N GLU A 63 -9.98 2.59 2.30
CA GLU A 63 -10.08 4.03 2.08
C GLU A 63 -9.02 4.50 1.07
N VAL A 64 -7.78 4.06 1.25
CA VAL A 64 -6.68 4.47 0.38
C VAL A 64 -6.87 3.92 -1.03
N ARG A 65 -7.25 2.66 -1.17
CA ARG A 65 -7.52 2.08 -2.49
C ARG A 65 -8.61 2.82 -3.24
N ALA A 66 -9.67 3.19 -2.54
CA ALA A 66 -10.78 3.91 -3.16
C ALA A 66 -10.37 5.30 -3.65
N ALA A 67 -9.39 5.94 -3.01
CA ALA A 67 -8.96 7.30 -3.31
C ALA A 67 -7.78 7.38 -4.28
N MET A 68 -7.02 6.28 -4.47
CA MET A 68 -5.83 6.30 -5.31
C MET A 68 -6.12 6.03 -6.77
N PRO A 69 -5.30 6.58 -7.69
CA PRO A 69 -5.37 6.24 -9.11
C PRO A 69 -5.16 4.74 -9.36
N ALA A 70 -5.63 4.25 -10.51
CA ALA A 70 -5.56 2.84 -10.85
C ALA A 70 -4.12 2.31 -10.99
N ASP A 71 -3.15 3.18 -11.23
CA ASP A 71 -1.74 2.80 -11.35
C ASP A 71 -1.01 2.71 -10.01
N VAL A 72 -1.71 2.98 -8.91
CA VAL A 72 -1.15 2.85 -7.56
C VAL A 72 -1.62 1.52 -6.95
N TRP A 73 -0.67 0.73 -6.49
CA TRP A 73 -0.92 -0.55 -5.83
C TRP A 73 -0.97 -0.35 -4.32
N VAL A 74 -2.04 -0.85 -3.71
CA VAL A 74 -2.20 -0.79 -2.25
C VAL A 74 -2.39 -2.21 -1.75
N GLY A 75 -1.50 -2.64 -0.88
CA GLY A 75 -1.51 -3.99 -0.35
C GLY A 75 -1.45 -4.05 1.17
N ALA A 76 -1.72 -5.23 1.70
CA ALA A 76 -1.65 -5.51 3.13
C ALA A 76 -0.31 -6.15 3.47
N GLY A 77 0.27 -5.71 4.59
CA GLY A 77 1.46 -6.31 5.17
C GLY A 77 1.18 -6.87 6.56
N THR A 78 2.07 -7.70 7.04
CA THR A 78 1.96 -8.27 8.39
C THR A 78 2.85 -7.55 9.40
#